data_332985ee392fd2d6da50c6ced9265c9d
#
_entry.id   332985ee392fd2d6da50c6ced9265c9d
#
_cell.length_a   1.000
_cell.length_b   1.000
_cell.length_c   1.000
_cell.angle_alpha   90.00
_cell.angle_beta   90.00
_cell.angle_gamma   90.00
#
_symmetry.space_group_name_H-M   'P 1'
#
loop_
_entity.id
_entity.type
_entity.pdbx_description
1 polymer ?
#
loop_
_entity_poly.entity_id
_entity_poly.type
_entity_poly.pdbx_seq_one_letter_code
_entity_poly.pdbx_strand_id
1 'polypeptide(L)' 'MYEFEIRFLANGETDFLYGYSLRDLARRYPEIDPSPYVVVGREYID' A
#
# COMPACT_ATOMS: atom_id res chain seq x y z
N MET A 1 0.18 11.91 -6.88
CA MET A 1 -0.18 10.87 -5.89
C MET A 1 -0.57 9.60 -6.60
N TYR A 2 -0.28 8.48 -6.01
CA TYR A 2 -0.61 7.17 -6.58
C TYR A 2 -1.64 6.47 -5.71
N GLU A 3 -2.47 5.68 -6.37
CA GLU A 3 -3.28 4.67 -5.70
C GLU A 3 -2.52 3.35 -5.81
N PHE A 4 -2.20 2.76 -4.67
CA PHE A 4 -1.49 1.48 -4.62
C PHE A 4 -2.48 0.40 -4.22
N GLU A 5 -2.53 -0.65 -5.03
CA GLU A 5 -3.27 -1.84 -4.66
C GLU A 5 -2.28 -2.80 -4.00
N ILE A 6 -2.51 -3.10 -2.74
CA ILE A 6 -1.60 -3.97 -1.98
C ILE A 6 -2.34 -5.21 -1.51
N ARG A 7 -1.60 -6.29 -1.39
CA ARG A 7 -2.13 -7.54 -0.85
C ARG A 7 -1.34 -7.92 0.38
N PHE A 8 -2.03 -8.13 1.48
CA PHE A 8 -1.41 -8.58 2.72
C PHE A 8 -1.18 -10.08 2.65
N LEU A 9 0.06 -10.49 2.92
CA LEU A 9 0.44 -11.89 2.80
C LEU A 9 -0.17 -12.76 3.90
N ALA A 10 -0.46 -12.14 5.05
CA ALA A 10 -1.00 -12.88 6.19
C ALA A 10 -2.37 -13.50 5.91
N ASN A 11 -3.23 -12.78 5.16
CA ASN A 11 -4.60 -13.25 4.94
C ASN A 11 -5.03 -13.17 3.48
N GLY A 12 -4.16 -12.68 2.58
CA GLY A 12 -4.47 -12.56 1.16
C GLY A 12 -5.45 -11.46 0.81
N GLU A 13 -5.79 -10.60 1.77
CA GLU A 13 -6.70 -9.50 1.50
C GLU A 13 -6.01 -8.38 0.75
N THR A 14 -6.79 -7.68 -0.07
CA THR A 14 -6.31 -6.58 -0.89
C THR A 14 -6.90 -5.28 -0.37
N ASP A 15 -6.11 -4.20 -0.39
CA ASP A 15 -6.57 -2.89 0.02
C ASP A 15 -5.96 -1.83 -0.92
N PHE A 16 -6.61 -0.68 -0.97
CA PHE A 16 -6.13 0.44 -1.79
C PHE A 16 -5.66 1.55 -0.87
N LEU A 17 -4.40 1.93 -1.02
CA LEU A 17 -3.79 2.98 -0.21
C LEU A 17 -3.23 4.07 -1.11
N TYR A 18 -3.16 5.28 -0.60
CA TYR A 18 -2.81 6.46 -1.37
C TYR A 18 -1.54 7.10 -0.83
N GLY A 19 -0.62 7.43 -1.70
CA GLY A 19 0.62 8.10 -1.30
C GLY A 19 1.48 8.43 -2.49
N TYR A 20 2.59 9.10 -2.24
CA TYR A 20 3.52 9.50 -3.29
C TYR A 20 4.52 8.41 -3.62
N SER A 21 4.77 7.50 -2.69
CA SER A 21 5.71 6.40 -2.86
C SER A 21 5.39 5.33 -1.82
N LEU A 22 6.06 4.18 -1.92
CA LEU A 22 5.90 3.13 -0.91
C LEU A 22 6.40 3.60 0.45
N ARG A 23 7.46 4.40 0.45
CA ARG A 23 7.98 4.97 1.70
C ARG A 23 6.95 5.91 2.33
N ASP A 24 6.24 6.67 1.49
CA ASP A 24 5.20 7.56 1.95
C ASP A 24 4.02 6.79 2.53
N LEU A 25 3.72 5.61 1.98
CA LEU A 25 2.67 4.75 2.53
C LEU A 25 2.99 4.34 3.97
N ALA A 26 4.22 3.94 4.23
CA ALA A 26 4.61 3.52 5.58
C ALA A 26 4.42 4.67 6.57
N ARG A 27 4.67 5.90 6.14
CA ARG A 27 4.49 7.09 6.97
C ARG A 27 3.03 7.42 7.20
N ARG A 28 2.20 7.30 6.16
CA ARG A 28 0.78 7.63 6.24
C ARG A 28 -0.04 6.56 6.94
N TYR A 29 0.38 5.31 6.80
CA TYR A 29 -0.34 4.15 7.34
C TYR A 29 0.62 3.33 8.21
N PRO A 30 1.01 3.85 9.37
CA PRO A 30 1.99 3.14 10.21
C PRO A 30 1.49 1.77 10.68
N GLU A 31 0.19 1.55 10.70
CA GLU A 31 -0.38 0.28 11.12
C GLU A 31 -0.09 -0.85 10.14
N ILE A 32 0.25 -0.55 8.89
CA ILE A 32 0.57 -1.62 7.93
C ILE A 32 2.06 -1.94 7.89
N ASP A 33 2.90 -1.07 8.45
CA ASP A 33 4.36 -1.19 8.30
C ASP A 33 4.90 -2.54 8.79
N PRO A 34 4.49 -3.06 9.94
CA PRO A 34 5.01 -4.36 10.40
C PRO A 34 4.43 -5.56 9.67
N SER A 35 3.37 -5.38 8.89
CA SER A 35 2.72 -6.50 8.20
C SER A 35 3.33 -6.69 6.83
N PRO A 36 3.71 -7.93 6.45
CA PRO A 36 4.23 -8.16 5.11
C PRO A 36 3.14 -7.99 4.06
N TYR A 37 3.47 -7.29 2.99
CA TYR A 37 2.55 -7.09 1.88
C TYR A 37 3.33 -6.98 0.57
N VAL A 38 2.62 -7.16 -0.55
CA VAL A 38 3.17 -6.94 -1.88
C VAL A 38 2.31 -5.93 -2.62
N VAL A 39 2.93 -5.15 -3.49
CA VAL A 39 2.21 -4.21 -4.35
C VAL A 39 1.81 -4.97 -5.61
N VAL A 40 0.51 -5.09 -5.84
CA VAL A 40 -0.01 -5.80 -7.01
C VAL A 40 -0.46 -4.85 -8.12
N GLY A 41 -0.56 -3.56 -7.82
CA GLY A 41 -0.91 -2.57 -8.83
C GLY A 41 -0.62 -1.16 -8.35
N ARG A 42 -0.45 -0.26 -9.31
CA ARG A 42 -0.21 1.16 -9.01
C ARG A 42 -0.80 1.99 -10.12
N GLU A 43 -1.53 3.05 -9.76
CA GLU A 43 -2.11 3.97 -10.73
C GLU A 43 -1.87 5.39 -10.28
N TYR A 44 -1.42 6.24 -11.19
CA TYR A 44 -1.24 7.66 -10.90
C TYR A 44 -2.61 8.34 -10.96
N ILE A 45 -2.98 9.03 -9.89
CA ILE A 45 -4.30 9.65 -9.81
C ILE A 45 -4.25 11.17 -9.65
N ASP A 46 -3.07 11.75 -9.43
CA ASP A 46 -2.87 13.19 -9.41
C ASP A 46 -1.65 13.57 -8.59
#